data_46b0f17cdbcd66fb58f7330c630bc0dd
#
_entry.id   46b0f17cdbcd66fb58f7330c630bc0dd
#
_cell.length_a   1.000
_cell.length_b   1.000
_cell.length_c   1.000
_cell.angle_alpha   90.00
_cell.angle_beta   90.00
_cell.angle_gamma   90.00
#
_symmetry.space_group_name_H-M   'P 1'
#
loop_
_entity.id
_entity.type
_entity.pdbx_description
1 polymer ?
#
loop_
_entity_poly.entity_id
_entity_poly.type
_entity_poly.pdbx_seq_one_letter_code
_entity_poly.pdbx_strand_id
1 'polypeptide(L)'
;MLVSKLHIVALALTISVACAAPAQAQGLLSPEPLAGIVDEVRLGISAHDVNYTLFPKPWELTLNQIEDVTFDVLFTSPDLDAFRWIGSPRPDLGVTINMDGQDSLAHLSLTWQLPIFDTPFYLEGAFGGAVHNGYLTGSPDPTRYSNFGCRLNFYERYGVGAHLSDNVTATLTYEHTSNNGWCEMNQGLSNLGLRVGWKF
;
A
#
# COMPACT_ATOMS: atom_id res chain seq x y z
N MET A 1 9.71 30.89 42.15
CA MET A 1 8.47 30.32 41.59
C MET A 1 8.22 31.01 40.24
N LEU A 2 8.68 30.40 39.15
CA LEU A 2 8.39 30.84 37.78
C LEU A 2 7.47 29.82 37.14
N VAL A 3 6.25 30.23 36.86
CA VAL A 3 5.28 29.41 36.13
C VAL A 3 5.53 29.58 34.63
N SER A 4 6.08 28.60 33.97
CA SER A 4 6.25 28.56 32.53
C SER A 4 4.89 28.32 31.88
N LYS A 5 4.42 29.25 31.05
CA LYS A 5 3.21 29.12 30.25
C LYS A 5 3.54 28.32 29.01
N LEU A 6 3.00 27.09 28.94
CA LEU A 6 3.04 26.25 27.77
C LEU A 6 2.04 26.78 26.73
N HIS A 7 2.52 27.33 25.60
CA HIS A 7 1.67 27.72 24.49
C HIS A 7 1.45 26.53 23.59
N ILE A 8 0.25 25.97 23.63
CA ILE A 8 -0.20 24.97 22.67
C ILE A 8 -0.56 25.74 21.39
N VAL A 9 0.27 25.57 20.37
CA VAL A 9 -0.07 26.03 19.01
C VAL A 9 -0.90 24.94 18.35
N ALA A 10 -2.21 25.14 18.31
CA ALA A 10 -3.11 24.30 17.54
C ALA A 10 -2.96 24.70 16.06
N LEU A 11 -2.27 23.87 15.27
CA LEU A 11 -2.21 24.00 13.83
C LEU A 11 -3.51 23.41 13.24
N ALA A 12 -4.49 24.29 13.00
CA ALA A 12 -5.70 23.94 12.28
C ALA A 12 -5.36 23.86 10.78
N LEU A 13 -5.21 22.65 10.26
CA LEU A 13 -5.09 22.38 8.83
C LEU A 13 -6.47 22.54 8.19
N THR A 14 -6.81 23.73 7.71
CA THR A 14 -8.01 23.96 6.90
C THR A 14 -7.71 23.46 5.48
N ILE A 15 -8.20 22.26 5.16
CA ILE A 15 -8.26 21.78 3.78
C ILE A 15 -9.36 22.55 3.08
N SER A 16 -9.01 23.64 2.41
CA SER A 16 -9.89 24.33 1.49
C SER A 16 -10.02 23.48 0.24
N VAL A 17 -11.10 22.70 0.12
CA VAL A 17 -11.51 22.10 -1.13
C VAL A 17 -11.98 23.22 -2.04
N ALA A 18 -11.06 23.80 -2.80
CA ALA A 18 -11.42 24.66 -3.92
C ALA A 18 -12.08 23.76 -4.97
N CYS A 19 -13.39 23.91 -5.15
CA CYS A 19 -14.08 23.44 -6.36
C CYS A 19 -13.51 24.26 -7.53
N ALA A 20 -12.37 23.85 -8.06
CA ALA A 20 -11.89 24.31 -9.36
C ALA A 20 -12.76 23.63 -10.41
N ALA A 21 -13.44 24.44 -11.24
CA ALA A 21 -14.01 23.99 -12.49
C ALA A 21 -12.95 23.20 -13.28
N PRO A 22 -13.34 22.20 -14.10
CA PRO A 22 -12.39 21.35 -14.82
C PRO A 22 -11.55 22.22 -15.75
N ALA A 23 -10.41 22.69 -15.28
CA ALA A 23 -9.34 23.13 -16.15
C ALA A 23 -8.92 21.89 -16.93
N GLN A 24 -9.05 21.93 -18.25
CA GLN A 24 -8.63 20.89 -19.16
C GLN A 24 -7.13 20.63 -19.03
N ALA A 25 -6.75 19.80 -18.07
CA ALA A 25 -5.43 19.17 -18.02
C ALA A 25 -5.41 18.03 -19.05
N GLN A 26 -5.79 18.34 -20.28
CA GLN A 26 -5.66 17.47 -21.44
C GLN A 26 -4.23 17.55 -21.94
N GLY A 27 -3.33 16.79 -21.39
CA GLY A 27 -1.97 16.78 -21.93
C GLY A 27 -1.01 15.80 -21.30
N LEU A 28 -1.03 15.57 -20.01
CA LEU A 28 -0.05 14.68 -19.34
C LEU A 28 -0.67 13.38 -18.81
N LEU A 29 -1.97 13.34 -18.61
CA LEU A 29 -2.73 12.18 -18.15
C LEU A 29 -3.88 11.87 -19.12
N SER A 30 -3.65 12.05 -20.42
CA SER A 30 -4.60 11.54 -21.43
C SER A 30 -4.67 10.02 -21.28
N PRO A 31 -5.83 9.42 -20.95
CA PRO A 31 -5.94 7.98 -20.74
C PRO A 31 -5.70 7.15 -22.00
N GLU A 32 -5.65 7.76 -23.17
CA GLU A 32 -5.63 7.04 -24.44
C GLU A 32 -4.44 6.07 -24.66
N PRO A 33 -3.19 6.37 -24.29
CA PRO A 33 -2.12 5.39 -24.50
C PRO A 33 -2.13 4.24 -23.48
N LEU A 34 -2.78 4.41 -22.31
CA LEU A 34 -2.80 3.40 -21.22
C LEU A 34 -4.19 2.74 -21.08
N ALA A 35 -5.23 3.31 -21.68
CA ALA A 35 -6.58 2.78 -21.60
C ALA A 35 -6.63 1.33 -22.11
N GLY A 36 -7.22 0.45 -21.28
CA GLY A 36 -7.33 -0.97 -21.57
C GLY A 36 -6.09 -1.81 -21.19
N ILE A 37 -4.95 -1.20 -20.81
CA ILE A 37 -3.78 -1.90 -20.29
C ILE A 37 -3.62 -1.61 -18.80
N VAL A 38 -3.57 -0.33 -18.42
CA VAL A 38 -3.53 0.09 -17.02
C VAL A 38 -4.93 0.47 -16.58
N ASP A 39 -5.39 -0.12 -15.48
CA ASP A 39 -6.70 0.16 -14.89
C ASP A 39 -6.60 1.27 -13.84
N GLU A 40 -5.55 1.25 -13.03
CA GLU A 40 -5.39 2.19 -11.91
C GLU A 40 -3.92 2.43 -11.57
N VAL A 41 -3.57 3.64 -11.21
CA VAL A 41 -2.27 4.00 -10.60
C VAL A 41 -2.52 4.51 -9.21
N ARG A 42 -1.73 4.09 -8.23
CA ARG A 42 -1.88 4.49 -6.82
C ARG A 42 -0.61 5.09 -6.26
N LEU A 43 -0.77 6.10 -5.44
CA LEU A 43 0.27 6.68 -4.60
C LEU A 43 -0.20 6.65 -3.15
N GLY A 44 0.70 6.32 -2.23
CA GLY A 44 0.34 6.24 -0.82
C GLY A 44 1.49 6.51 0.12
N ILE A 45 1.15 6.52 1.41
CA ILE A 45 2.09 6.57 2.53
C ILE A 45 1.73 5.48 3.52
N SER A 46 2.72 4.94 4.22
CA SER A 46 2.47 3.94 5.27
C SER A 46 3.35 4.10 6.50
N ALA A 47 2.82 3.66 7.63
CA ALA A 47 3.60 3.41 8.81
C ALA A 47 4.38 2.10 8.60
N HIS A 48 5.70 2.19 8.84
CA HIS A 48 6.64 1.10 8.63
C HIS A 48 6.64 0.13 9.81
N ASP A 49 6.73 -1.16 9.52
CA ASP A 49 6.89 -2.26 10.47
C ASP A 49 5.98 -2.19 11.71
N VAL A 50 4.70 -2.00 11.46
CA VAL A 50 3.69 -1.83 12.52
C VAL A 50 3.41 -3.11 13.29
N ASN A 51 3.78 -4.29 12.75
CA ASN A 51 3.53 -5.61 13.33
C ASN A 51 4.25 -6.69 12.52
N TYR A 52 4.60 -7.82 13.16
CA TYR A 52 5.24 -8.97 12.51
C TYR A 52 4.27 -10.07 12.09
N THR A 53 2.97 -9.80 12.03
CA THR A 53 1.95 -10.81 11.78
C THR A 53 1.29 -10.64 10.42
N LEU A 54 0.89 -11.77 9.81
CA LEU A 54 0.16 -11.80 8.54
C LEU A 54 -1.14 -10.99 8.58
N PHE A 55 -1.84 -11.00 9.72
CA PHE A 55 -3.08 -10.25 9.90
C PHE A 55 -2.90 -9.11 10.89
N PRO A 56 -3.50 -7.94 10.64
CA PRO A 56 -3.41 -6.82 11.56
C PRO A 56 -4.02 -7.17 12.92
N LYS A 57 -3.30 -6.85 13.97
CA LYS A 57 -3.79 -6.90 15.35
C LYS A 57 -3.90 -5.45 15.85
N PRO A 58 -5.08 -4.84 15.79
CA PRO A 58 -5.24 -3.40 16.03
C PRO A 58 -4.69 -2.92 17.36
N TRP A 59 -4.66 -3.81 18.36
CA TRP A 59 -4.13 -3.52 19.72
C TRP A 59 -2.60 -3.65 19.85
N GLU A 60 -1.91 -4.14 18.81
CA GLU A 60 -0.45 -4.28 18.75
C GLU A 60 0.19 -3.33 17.72
N LEU A 61 -0.62 -2.54 16.99
CA LEU A 61 -0.11 -1.65 15.96
C LEU A 61 0.65 -0.46 16.58
N THR A 62 1.81 -0.18 16.03
CA THR A 62 2.60 1.02 16.31
C THR A 62 2.53 1.96 15.11
N LEU A 63 1.96 3.16 15.29
CA LEU A 63 1.73 4.13 14.21
C LEU A 63 2.67 5.34 14.30
N ASN A 64 3.78 5.20 14.97
CA ASN A 64 4.72 6.29 15.27
C ASN A 64 5.67 6.62 14.11
N GLN A 65 5.66 5.84 13.02
CA GLN A 65 6.62 5.96 11.93
C GLN A 65 5.90 5.89 10.57
N ILE A 66 5.38 7.03 10.11
CA ILE A 66 4.90 7.16 8.74
C ILE A 66 6.11 7.56 7.89
N GLU A 67 6.82 6.57 7.37
CA GLU A 67 8.12 6.73 6.72
C GLU A 67 8.15 6.16 5.32
N ASP A 68 7.13 5.40 4.92
CA ASP A 68 7.11 4.77 3.61
C ASP A 68 6.28 5.58 2.61
N VAL A 69 6.77 5.59 1.38
CA VAL A 69 6.02 6.01 0.19
C VAL A 69 5.75 4.76 -0.65
N THR A 70 4.48 4.58 -1.05
CA THR A 70 4.07 3.46 -1.89
C THR A 70 3.63 3.95 -3.26
N PHE A 71 3.95 3.16 -4.29
CA PHE A 71 3.48 3.38 -5.66
C PHE A 71 3.09 2.04 -6.26
N ASP A 72 1.86 1.95 -6.80
CA ASP A 72 1.34 0.75 -7.43
C ASP A 72 0.77 1.06 -8.81
N VAL A 73 0.94 0.13 -9.75
CA VAL A 73 0.28 0.11 -11.06
C VAL A 73 -0.54 -1.16 -11.16
N LEU A 74 -1.85 -1.00 -11.23
CA LEU A 74 -2.79 -2.09 -11.39
C LEU A 74 -3.19 -2.17 -12.87
N PHE A 75 -2.97 -3.33 -13.45
CA PHE A 75 -3.29 -3.60 -14.85
C PHE A 75 -4.72 -4.13 -14.99
N THR A 76 -5.31 -3.90 -16.13
CA THR A 76 -6.59 -4.53 -16.49
C THR A 76 -6.47 -6.05 -16.38
N SER A 77 -7.47 -6.69 -15.76
CA SER A 77 -7.50 -8.14 -15.66
C SER A 77 -7.48 -8.76 -17.04
N PRO A 78 -6.55 -9.68 -17.34
CA PRO A 78 -6.51 -10.35 -18.64
C PRO A 78 -7.80 -11.11 -18.92
N ASP A 79 -8.31 -10.99 -20.16
CA ASP A 79 -9.50 -11.73 -20.59
C ASP A 79 -9.14 -13.18 -20.97
N LEU A 80 -8.72 -13.95 -19.95
CA LEU A 80 -8.34 -15.35 -20.02
C LEU A 80 -9.24 -16.19 -19.11
N ASP A 81 -9.59 -17.39 -19.53
CA ASP A 81 -10.43 -18.30 -18.73
C ASP A 81 -9.84 -18.57 -17.34
N ALA A 82 -8.52 -18.71 -17.23
CA ALA A 82 -7.84 -18.90 -15.94
C ALA A 82 -8.06 -17.71 -14.99
N PHE A 83 -8.02 -16.47 -15.50
CA PHE A 83 -8.28 -15.28 -14.70
C PHE A 83 -9.76 -15.18 -14.31
N ARG A 84 -10.67 -15.45 -15.25
CA ARG A 84 -12.12 -15.49 -14.97
C ARG A 84 -12.44 -16.52 -13.88
N TRP A 85 -11.78 -17.69 -13.92
CA TRP A 85 -12.01 -18.76 -12.95
C TRP A 85 -11.61 -18.40 -11.52
N ILE A 86 -10.58 -17.58 -11.35
CA ILE A 86 -10.12 -17.11 -10.03
C ILE A 86 -10.70 -15.74 -9.63
N GLY A 87 -11.72 -15.23 -10.34
CA GLY A 87 -12.42 -13.99 -10.00
C GLY A 87 -11.85 -12.74 -10.67
N SER A 88 -11.17 -12.87 -11.80
CA SER A 88 -10.64 -11.77 -12.63
C SER A 88 -9.79 -10.76 -11.84
N PRO A 89 -8.77 -11.18 -11.08
CA PRO A 89 -7.90 -10.26 -10.37
C PRO A 89 -7.11 -9.39 -11.35
N ARG A 90 -6.77 -8.20 -10.88
CA ARG A 90 -5.89 -7.27 -11.58
C ARG A 90 -4.43 -7.59 -11.25
N PRO A 91 -3.55 -7.84 -12.24
CA PRO A 91 -2.11 -7.83 -11.99
C PRO A 91 -1.68 -6.49 -11.40
N ASP A 92 -0.80 -6.53 -10.42
CA ASP A 92 -0.40 -5.37 -9.62
C ASP A 92 1.12 -5.40 -9.42
N LEU A 93 1.78 -4.36 -9.90
CA LEU A 93 3.21 -4.12 -9.74
C LEU A 93 3.39 -2.88 -8.87
N GLY A 94 4.10 -3.02 -7.76
CA GLY A 94 4.29 -1.88 -6.88
C GLY A 94 5.60 -1.90 -6.11
N VAL A 95 5.84 -0.78 -5.43
CA VAL A 95 6.99 -0.57 -4.56
C VAL A 95 6.53 0.10 -3.27
N THR A 96 7.18 -0.28 -2.17
CA THR A 96 7.13 0.43 -0.89
C THR A 96 8.56 0.83 -0.55
N ILE A 97 8.82 2.13 -0.52
CA ILE A 97 10.13 2.72 -0.29
C ILE A 97 10.14 3.38 1.09
N ASN A 98 10.99 2.90 1.96
CA ASN A 98 11.24 3.54 3.26
C ASN A 98 12.14 4.75 3.07
N MET A 99 11.69 5.93 3.51
CA MET A 99 12.38 7.21 3.35
C MET A 99 13.42 7.46 4.44
N ASP A 100 13.42 6.69 5.53
CA ASP A 100 14.42 6.73 6.60
C ASP A 100 15.53 5.67 6.44
N GLY A 101 15.58 5.01 5.27
CA GLY A 101 16.62 4.07 4.89
C GLY A 101 16.51 2.69 5.52
N GLN A 102 15.32 2.29 5.96
CA GLN A 102 15.00 0.96 6.42
C GLN A 102 14.61 0.03 5.25
N ASP A 103 13.91 -1.05 5.55
CA ASP A 103 13.57 -2.07 4.55
C ASP A 103 12.55 -1.53 3.54
N SER A 104 12.89 -1.69 2.28
CA SER A 104 12.03 -1.35 1.14
C SER A 104 11.77 -2.61 0.32
N LEU A 105 10.64 -2.64 -0.39
CA LEU A 105 10.27 -3.80 -1.21
C LEU A 105 9.68 -3.38 -2.56
N ALA A 106 9.77 -4.31 -3.52
CA ALA A 106 9.01 -4.29 -4.77
C ALA A 106 8.22 -5.60 -4.86
N HIS A 107 6.98 -5.52 -5.32
CA HIS A 107 6.10 -6.68 -5.41
C HIS A 107 5.46 -6.83 -6.80
N LEU A 108 5.12 -8.06 -7.11
CA LEU A 108 4.22 -8.43 -8.18
C LEU A 108 3.13 -9.33 -7.59
N SER A 109 1.89 -8.93 -7.73
CA SER A 109 0.76 -9.62 -7.11
C SER A 109 -0.48 -9.64 -8.01
N LEU A 110 -1.48 -10.37 -7.57
CA LEU A 110 -2.85 -10.33 -8.09
C LEU A 110 -3.74 -9.66 -7.05
N THR A 111 -4.51 -8.67 -7.45
CA THR A 111 -5.37 -7.87 -6.57
C THR A 111 -6.84 -8.06 -6.93
N TRP A 112 -7.63 -8.47 -5.94
CA TRP A 112 -9.08 -8.62 -6.01
C TRP A 112 -9.75 -7.46 -5.29
N GLN A 113 -10.84 -6.95 -5.84
CA GLN A 113 -11.73 -6.02 -5.16
C GLN A 113 -13.13 -6.61 -5.09
N LEU A 114 -13.71 -6.62 -3.89
CA LEU A 114 -15.05 -7.09 -3.61
C LEU A 114 -15.91 -5.91 -3.16
N PRO A 115 -16.90 -5.48 -3.97
CA PRO A 115 -17.79 -4.39 -3.58
C PRO A 115 -18.59 -4.77 -2.32
N ILE A 116 -18.83 -3.79 -1.46
CA ILE A 116 -19.65 -3.96 -0.25
C ILE A 116 -21.07 -3.46 -0.59
N PHE A 117 -21.92 -4.38 -1.01
CA PHE A 117 -23.30 -4.10 -1.43
C PHE A 117 -23.39 -2.96 -2.47
N ASP A 118 -24.43 -2.17 -2.44
CA ASP A 118 -24.63 -0.99 -3.30
C ASP A 118 -24.02 0.28 -2.70
N THR A 119 -22.86 0.17 -2.09
CA THR A 119 -22.14 1.29 -1.48
C THR A 119 -20.86 1.63 -2.28
N PRO A 120 -20.27 2.81 -2.10
CA PRO A 120 -18.99 3.11 -2.73
C PRO A 120 -17.81 2.34 -2.12
N PHE A 121 -18.03 1.56 -1.05
CA PHE A 121 -16.97 0.84 -0.34
C PHE A 121 -16.68 -0.53 -0.97
N TYR A 122 -15.43 -0.97 -0.82
CA TYR A 122 -14.98 -2.30 -1.23
C TYR A 122 -13.98 -2.89 -0.24
N LEU A 123 -13.90 -4.21 -0.22
CA LEU A 123 -12.78 -4.94 0.37
C LEU A 123 -11.75 -5.20 -0.71
N GLU A 124 -10.48 -5.17 -0.34
CA GLU A 124 -9.37 -5.51 -1.22
C GLU A 124 -8.53 -6.62 -0.60
N GLY A 125 -8.10 -7.54 -1.45
CA GLY A 125 -7.12 -8.55 -1.12
C GLY A 125 -6.11 -8.68 -2.24
N ALA A 126 -4.81 -8.78 -1.91
CA ALA A 126 -3.78 -9.07 -2.88
C ALA A 126 -2.88 -10.20 -2.39
N PHE A 127 -2.38 -11.01 -3.33
CA PHE A 127 -1.43 -12.07 -3.07
C PHE A 127 -0.42 -12.18 -4.20
N GLY A 128 0.87 -12.36 -3.84
CA GLY A 128 1.96 -12.47 -4.81
C GLY A 128 3.31 -12.71 -4.18
N GLY A 129 4.34 -12.13 -4.81
CA GLY A 129 5.71 -12.19 -4.33
C GLY A 129 6.34 -10.80 -4.23
N ALA A 130 7.25 -10.62 -3.29
CA ALA A 130 8.03 -9.42 -3.12
C ALA A 130 9.53 -9.72 -3.02
N VAL A 131 10.33 -8.80 -3.56
CA VAL A 131 11.77 -8.72 -3.32
C VAL A 131 12.04 -7.48 -2.46
N HIS A 132 13.03 -7.55 -1.59
CA HIS A 132 13.33 -6.49 -0.64
C HIS A 132 14.84 -6.22 -0.58
N ASN A 133 15.23 -5.07 -0.03
CA ASN A 133 16.64 -4.70 0.18
C ASN A 133 17.17 -5.07 1.58
N GLY A 134 16.30 -5.51 2.50
CA GLY A 134 16.66 -5.88 3.87
C GLY A 134 17.60 -7.08 3.97
N TYR A 135 17.98 -7.43 5.19
CA TYR A 135 18.96 -8.48 5.46
C TYR A 135 18.37 -9.88 5.27
N LEU A 136 19.18 -10.82 4.81
CA LEU A 136 18.78 -12.24 4.84
C LEU A 136 19.00 -12.81 6.25
N THR A 137 20.17 -12.51 6.82
CA THR A 137 20.56 -12.91 8.17
C THR A 137 21.53 -11.85 8.72
N GLY A 138 21.71 -11.80 10.04
CA GLY A 138 22.78 -10.99 10.66
C GLY A 138 22.58 -9.49 10.53
N SER A 139 21.34 -9.01 10.58
CA SER A 139 21.06 -7.57 10.68
C SER A 139 21.85 -6.94 11.83
N PRO A 140 22.53 -5.81 11.62
CA PRO A 140 23.26 -5.11 12.67
C PRO A 140 22.33 -4.53 13.75
N ASP A 141 21.09 -4.27 13.41
CA ASP A 141 20.03 -3.80 14.31
C ASP A 141 18.70 -4.47 13.95
N PRO A 142 18.38 -5.63 14.56
CA PRO A 142 17.14 -6.37 14.26
C PRO A 142 15.86 -5.66 14.70
N THR A 143 15.95 -4.54 15.40
CA THR A 143 14.80 -3.71 15.78
C THR A 143 14.48 -2.65 14.71
N ARG A 144 15.39 -2.44 13.77
CA ARG A 144 15.28 -1.48 12.69
C ARG A 144 15.27 -2.14 11.30
N TYR A 145 15.95 -3.25 11.13
CA TYR A 145 16.10 -3.96 9.87
C TYR A 145 15.70 -5.42 10.03
N SER A 146 14.76 -5.88 9.25
CA SER A 146 14.29 -7.25 9.31
C SER A 146 15.29 -8.25 8.74
N ASN A 147 15.35 -9.44 9.37
CA ASN A 147 16.05 -10.60 8.84
C ASN A 147 15.07 -11.49 8.10
N PHE A 148 14.96 -11.30 6.80
CA PHE A 148 13.93 -11.96 5.98
C PHE A 148 14.23 -13.42 5.63
N GLY A 149 15.49 -13.85 5.69
CA GLY A 149 15.91 -15.21 5.35
C GLY A 149 16.03 -15.46 3.85
N CYS A 150 15.01 -15.12 3.06
CA CYS A 150 14.98 -15.21 1.61
C CYS A 150 14.95 -13.83 0.96
N ARG A 151 15.46 -13.70 -0.27
CA ARG A 151 15.36 -12.46 -1.06
C ARG A 151 13.98 -12.31 -1.69
N LEU A 152 13.35 -13.43 -2.07
CA LEU A 152 11.98 -13.48 -2.58
C LEU A 152 11.08 -14.03 -1.47
N ASN A 153 10.07 -13.26 -1.10
CA ASN A 153 9.10 -13.59 -0.08
C ASN A 153 7.68 -13.58 -0.67
N PHE A 154 6.74 -14.17 0.04
CA PHE A 154 5.31 -13.94 -0.21
C PHE A 154 4.97 -12.48 0.08
N TYR A 155 3.99 -11.97 -0.64
CA TYR A 155 3.40 -10.66 -0.44
C TYR A 155 1.90 -10.79 -0.32
N GLU A 156 1.36 -10.25 0.75
CA GLU A 156 -0.07 -10.19 1.01
C GLU A 156 -0.46 -8.74 1.32
N ARG A 157 -1.62 -8.31 0.81
CA ARG A 157 -2.21 -7.03 1.15
C ARG A 157 -3.70 -7.18 1.39
N TYR A 158 -4.18 -6.56 2.46
CA TYR A 158 -5.61 -6.46 2.79
C TYR A 158 -5.98 -4.98 2.85
N GLY A 159 -7.19 -4.65 2.39
CA GLY A 159 -7.62 -3.26 2.38
C GLY A 159 -9.13 -3.09 2.49
N VAL A 160 -9.49 -1.91 2.96
CA VAL A 160 -10.85 -1.38 2.85
C VAL A 160 -10.75 -0.06 2.12
N GLY A 161 -11.47 0.06 1.02
CA GLY A 161 -11.41 1.24 0.18
C GLY A 161 -12.79 1.81 -0.15
N ALA A 162 -12.75 2.98 -0.76
CA ALA A 162 -13.92 3.66 -1.28
C ALA A 162 -13.64 4.28 -2.65
N HIS A 163 -14.62 4.24 -3.54
CA HIS A 163 -14.69 5.06 -4.74
C HIS A 163 -15.15 6.46 -4.33
N LEU A 164 -14.24 7.44 -4.37
CA LEU A 164 -14.54 8.84 -4.05
C LEU A 164 -15.17 9.57 -5.24
N SER A 165 -14.87 9.10 -6.44
CA SER A 165 -15.49 9.49 -7.71
C SER A 165 -15.33 8.34 -8.72
N ASP A 166 -15.77 8.55 -9.98
CA ASP A 166 -15.61 7.57 -11.05
C ASP A 166 -14.13 7.20 -11.29
N ASN A 167 -13.22 8.16 -11.10
CA ASN A 167 -11.81 8.00 -11.37
C ASN A 167 -10.92 7.96 -10.11
N VAL A 168 -11.44 8.26 -8.91
CA VAL A 168 -10.62 8.39 -7.70
C VAL A 168 -11.02 7.36 -6.66
N THR A 169 -10.03 6.63 -6.17
CA THR A 169 -10.18 5.68 -5.06
C THR A 169 -9.33 6.10 -3.87
N ALA A 170 -9.72 5.69 -2.67
CA ALA A 170 -8.89 5.73 -1.48
C ALA A 170 -8.98 4.38 -0.77
N THR A 171 -7.84 3.81 -0.38
CA THR A 171 -7.76 2.49 0.25
C THR A 171 -6.87 2.53 1.47
N LEU A 172 -7.41 2.19 2.63
CA LEU A 172 -6.62 1.86 3.82
C LEU A 172 -6.12 0.42 3.64
N THR A 173 -4.81 0.22 3.69
CA THR A 173 -4.18 -1.06 3.39
C THR A 173 -3.28 -1.51 4.53
N TYR A 174 -3.28 -2.80 4.78
CA TYR A 174 -2.28 -3.51 5.56
C TYR A 174 -1.55 -4.47 4.62
N GLU A 175 -0.25 -4.28 4.44
CA GLU A 175 0.59 -5.18 3.66
C GLU A 175 1.52 -5.97 4.57
N HIS A 176 1.79 -7.20 4.17
CA HIS A 176 2.70 -8.11 4.85
C HIS A 176 3.60 -8.81 3.84
N THR A 177 4.86 -9.01 4.22
CA THR A 177 5.78 -9.87 3.46
C THR A 177 6.54 -10.78 4.39
N SER A 178 6.62 -12.06 4.03
CA SER A 178 7.36 -13.08 4.78
C SER A 178 7.63 -14.30 3.89
N ASN A 179 8.55 -15.18 4.31
CA ASN A 179 8.86 -16.40 3.56
C ASN A 179 8.12 -17.65 4.06
N ASN A 180 7.16 -17.49 4.98
CA ASN A 180 6.40 -18.60 5.56
C ASN A 180 7.27 -19.70 6.21
N GLY A 181 8.49 -19.36 6.67
CA GLY A 181 9.41 -20.30 7.28
C GLY A 181 10.17 -21.20 6.28
N TRP A 182 10.20 -20.86 5.00
CA TRP A 182 10.95 -21.63 3.99
C TRP A 182 12.46 -21.38 4.04
N CYS A 183 12.88 -20.28 4.69
CA CYS A 183 14.29 -19.95 4.89
C CYS A 183 14.64 -19.93 6.38
N GLU A 184 15.93 -19.89 6.68
CA GLU A 184 16.49 -19.96 8.04
C GLU A 184 15.94 -18.87 8.97
N MET A 185 15.74 -17.66 8.43
CA MET A 185 15.12 -16.52 9.13
C MET A 185 13.78 -16.22 8.48
N ASN A 186 12.82 -15.71 9.26
CA ASN A 186 11.51 -15.29 8.78
C ASN A 186 10.94 -14.16 9.65
N GLN A 187 11.72 -13.13 9.88
CA GLN A 187 11.21 -11.90 10.43
C GLN A 187 10.49 -11.18 9.29
N GLY A 188 9.18 -11.13 9.33
CA GLY A 188 8.36 -10.48 8.32
C GLY A 188 8.42 -8.95 8.44
N LEU A 189 7.82 -8.26 7.47
CA LEU A 189 7.59 -6.82 7.49
C LEU A 189 6.10 -6.56 7.26
N SER A 190 5.51 -5.69 8.06
CA SER A 190 4.10 -5.30 7.90
C SER A 190 3.94 -3.80 7.98
N ASN A 191 3.27 -3.22 7.00
CA ASN A 191 3.04 -1.80 6.92
C ASN A 191 1.53 -1.50 6.88
N LEU A 192 1.11 -0.43 7.55
CA LEU A 192 -0.26 0.09 7.50
C LEU A 192 -0.27 1.44 6.79
N GLY A 193 -0.99 1.54 5.69
CA GLY A 193 -0.93 2.72 4.83
C GLY A 193 -2.27 3.16 4.26
N LEU A 194 -2.25 4.35 3.70
CA LEU A 194 -3.34 4.91 2.91
C LEU A 194 -2.83 5.13 1.47
N ARG A 195 -3.57 4.59 0.51
CA ARG A 195 -3.31 4.76 -0.92
C ARG A 195 -4.44 5.53 -1.57
N VAL A 196 -4.10 6.47 -2.44
CA VAL A 196 -5.04 7.17 -3.32
C VAL A 196 -4.76 6.72 -4.75
N GLY A 197 -5.79 6.30 -5.44
CA GLY A 197 -5.71 5.77 -6.80
C GLY A 197 -6.41 6.67 -7.81
N TRP A 198 -5.87 6.65 -9.03
CA TRP A 198 -6.50 7.21 -10.23
C TRP A 198 -6.78 6.09 -11.22
N LYS A 199 -8.07 5.92 -11.57
CA LYS A 199 -8.53 4.96 -12.58
C LYS A 199 -8.63 5.61 -13.94
N PHE A 200 -8.29 4.84 -14.98
CA PHE A 200 -8.32 5.26 -16.38
C PHE A 200 -9.57 4.81 -17.12
#